data_bb0a39ed0d6b464520cbf804ac4a7193
#
_entry.id   bb0a39ed0d6b464520cbf804ac4a7193
#
_cell.length_a   1.000
_cell.length_b   1.000
_cell.length_c   1.000
_cell.angle_alpha   90.00
_cell.angle_beta   90.00
_cell.angle_gamma   90.00
#
_symmetry.space_group_name_H-M   'P 1'
#
loop_
_entity.id
_entity.type
_entity.pdbx_description
1 polymer ?
#
loop_
_entity_poly.entity_id
_entity_poly.type
_entity_poly.pdbx_seq_one_letter_code
_entity_poly.pdbx_strand_id
1 'polypeptide(L)'
;MGELEKEERIKSALEKQFGGAVSNASVQRRNRVWAEVETAKLPEVMAWLKAEGFNHLATVSGFDEGENLGAYYHTTDFKTVVNIKAKTPRANPVLPSVLSVFPGALSYERELVDMFGIKVQGLPPGRRYPLPDDFPTDQYPLRKDWKFVPPANETEAD
;
A
#
# COMPACT_ATOMS: atom_id res chain seq x y z
N MET A 1 23.94 13.71 -20.76
CA MET A 1 23.11 13.62 -19.56
C MET A 1 22.64 12.19 -19.43
N GLY A 2 22.84 11.63 -18.24
CA GLY A 2 22.57 10.22 -17.99
C GLY A 2 21.10 9.87 -18.13
N GLU A 3 20.82 8.72 -18.68
CA GLU A 3 19.48 8.24 -19.02
C GLU A 3 18.53 8.07 -17.79
N LEU A 4 19.10 8.08 -16.56
CA LEU A 4 18.38 7.89 -15.29
C LEU A 4 18.64 9.00 -14.26
N GLU A 5 19.05 10.18 -14.69
CA GLU A 5 19.45 11.28 -13.80
C GLU A 5 18.32 11.76 -12.89
N LYS A 6 17.10 11.81 -13.40
CA LYS A 6 15.91 12.21 -12.63
C LYS A 6 15.61 11.18 -11.53
N GLU A 7 15.61 9.91 -11.87
CA GLU A 7 15.31 8.81 -10.98
C GLU A 7 16.35 8.69 -9.87
N GLU A 8 17.64 8.79 -10.19
CA GLU A 8 18.73 8.79 -9.22
C GLU A 8 18.66 9.99 -8.28
N ARG A 9 18.27 11.15 -8.78
CA ARG A 9 18.05 12.36 -7.96
C ARG A 9 16.91 12.14 -6.96
N ILE A 10 15.78 11.59 -7.42
CA ILE A 10 14.61 11.30 -6.54
C ILE A 10 15.01 10.29 -5.46
N LYS A 11 15.67 9.19 -5.84
CA LYS A 11 16.17 8.19 -4.93
C LYS A 11 17.08 8.81 -3.86
N SER A 12 18.08 9.55 -4.29
CA SER A 12 19.05 10.18 -3.38
C SER A 12 18.41 11.22 -2.47
N ALA A 13 17.43 11.99 -2.97
CA ALA A 13 16.70 12.96 -2.18
C ALA A 13 15.84 12.27 -1.10
N LEU A 14 15.18 11.16 -1.45
CA LEU A 14 14.38 10.36 -0.53
C LEU A 14 15.27 9.78 0.60
N GLU A 15 16.39 9.16 0.25
CA GLU A 15 17.37 8.63 1.21
C GLU A 15 17.95 9.72 2.11
N LYS A 16 18.26 10.88 1.56
CA LYS A 16 18.78 12.02 2.32
C LYS A 16 17.74 12.59 3.29
N GLN A 17 16.47 12.69 2.85
CA GLN A 17 15.40 13.29 3.65
C GLN A 17 14.99 12.40 4.83
N PHE A 18 14.93 11.08 4.63
CA PHE A 18 14.39 10.16 5.61
C PHE A 18 15.41 9.20 6.23
N GLY A 19 16.62 9.17 5.72
CA GLY A 19 17.74 8.41 6.29
C GLY A 19 17.41 6.94 6.52
N GLY A 20 17.61 6.47 7.77
CA GLY A 20 17.37 5.07 8.14
C GLY A 20 15.94 4.58 8.04
N ALA A 21 14.96 5.46 7.91
CA ALA A 21 13.56 5.09 7.68
C ALA A 21 13.30 4.60 6.24
N VAL A 22 14.24 4.81 5.32
CA VAL A 22 14.19 4.34 3.92
C VAL A 22 15.22 3.24 3.73
N SER A 23 14.80 2.13 3.14
CA SER A 23 15.67 1.01 2.79
C SER A 23 15.36 0.49 1.40
N ASN A 24 16.28 -0.30 0.85
CA ASN A 24 16.11 -0.94 -0.45
C ASN A 24 15.71 0.02 -1.58
N ALA A 25 16.15 1.29 -1.50
CA ALA A 25 15.89 2.27 -2.54
C ALA A 25 16.67 1.89 -3.81
N SER A 26 15.97 1.85 -4.93
CA SER A 26 16.54 1.46 -6.22
C SER A 26 15.86 2.14 -7.39
N VAL A 27 16.63 2.40 -8.42
CA VAL A 27 16.11 2.75 -9.74
C VAL A 27 16.02 1.46 -10.55
N GLN A 28 14.82 0.95 -10.71
CA GLN A 28 14.60 -0.30 -11.42
C GLN A 28 14.83 -0.16 -12.93
N ARG A 29 14.38 0.95 -13.48
CA ARG A 29 14.50 1.33 -14.89
C ARG A 29 14.07 2.77 -15.05
N ARG A 30 14.17 3.29 -16.28
CA ARG A 30 13.66 4.61 -16.64
C ARG A 30 12.20 4.79 -16.16
N ASN A 31 11.94 5.92 -15.53
CA ASN A 31 10.64 6.30 -14.97
C ASN A 31 10.12 5.38 -13.85
N ARG A 32 11.00 4.63 -13.16
CA ARG A 32 10.63 3.72 -12.07
C ARG A 32 11.61 3.75 -10.90
N VAL A 33 11.15 4.30 -9.79
CA VAL A 33 11.89 4.30 -8.50
C VAL A 33 11.14 3.43 -7.50
N TRP A 34 11.88 2.66 -6.72
CA TRP A 34 11.37 1.83 -5.64
C TRP A 34 12.07 2.16 -4.33
N ALA A 35 11.32 2.17 -3.24
CA ALA A 35 11.87 2.25 -1.91
C ALA A 35 10.96 1.53 -0.91
N GLU A 36 11.54 0.98 0.14
CA GLU A 36 10.84 0.47 1.31
C GLU A 36 10.95 1.51 2.42
N VAL A 37 9.85 1.76 3.13
CA VAL A 37 9.75 2.81 4.14
C VAL A 37 9.22 2.23 5.44
N GLU A 38 9.79 2.64 6.56
CA GLU A 38 9.22 2.33 7.87
C GLU A 38 7.79 2.81 7.96
N THR A 39 6.91 1.95 8.44
CA THR A 39 5.47 2.18 8.50
C THR A 39 5.10 3.49 9.19
N ALA A 40 5.78 3.81 10.30
CA ALA A 40 5.54 5.04 11.04
C ALA A 40 5.83 6.32 10.24
N LYS A 41 6.71 6.25 9.24
CA LYS A 41 7.10 7.37 8.38
C LYS A 41 6.31 7.46 7.07
N LEU A 42 5.45 6.50 6.80
CA LEU A 42 4.70 6.44 5.56
C LEU A 42 3.93 7.72 5.23
N PRO A 43 3.13 8.33 6.13
CA PRO A 43 2.41 9.57 5.82
C PRO A 43 3.35 10.75 5.49
N GLU A 44 4.46 10.86 6.21
CA GLU A 44 5.46 11.91 5.97
C GLU A 44 6.15 11.75 4.61
N VAL A 45 6.50 10.51 4.24
CA VAL A 45 7.08 10.20 2.93
C VAL A 45 6.11 10.52 1.81
N MET A 46 4.84 10.15 1.96
CA MET A 46 3.81 10.44 0.97
C MET A 46 3.56 11.94 0.82
N ALA A 47 3.57 12.70 1.92
CA ALA A 47 3.45 14.16 1.89
C ALA A 47 4.65 14.81 1.19
N TRP A 48 5.85 14.33 1.46
CA TRP A 48 7.06 14.79 0.81
C TRP A 48 7.04 14.50 -0.71
N LEU A 49 6.68 13.30 -1.12
CA LEU A 49 6.54 12.95 -2.53
C LEU A 49 5.54 13.85 -3.26
N LYS A 50 4.41 14.15 -2.62
CA LYS A 50 3.42 15.08 -3.17
C LYS A 50 4.01 16.48 -3.37
N ALA A 51 4.77 16.97 -2.39
CA ALA A 51 5.46 18.27 -2.48
C ALA A 51 6.54 18.30 -3.58
N GLU A 52 7.21 17.17 -3.83
CA GLU A 52 8.20 17.00 -4.91
C GLU A 52 7.56 16.84 -6.31
N GLY A 53 6.24 16.92 -6.40
CA GLY A 53 5.51 16.89 -7.68
C GLY A 53 4.87 15.53 -8.02
N PHE A 54 5.05 14.50 -7.21
CA PHE A 54 4.37 13.20 -7.37
C PHE A 54 2.99 13.27 -6.72
N ASN A 55 2.14 14.11 -7.27
CA ASN A 55 0.86 14.53 -6.66
C ASN A 55 -0.34 13.66 -7.06
N HIS A 56 -0.13 12.60 -7.82
CA HIS A 56 -1.15 11.65 -8.19
C HIS A 56 -0.85 10.27 -7.58
N LEU A 57 -1.77 9.77 -6.77
CA LEU A 57 -1.77 8.40 -6.29
C LEU A 57 -2.45 7.51 -7.33
N ALA A 58 -1.67 6.77 -8.09
CA ALA A 58 -2.19 5.93 -9.16
C ALA A 58 -2.97 4.74 -8.64
N THR A 59 -2.44 4.08 -7.61
CA THR A 59 -3.09 2.96 -6.91
C THR A 59 -2.37 2.63 -5.61
N VAL A 60 -3.00 1.83 -4.78
CA VAL A 60 -2.39 1.15 -3.64
C VAL A 60 -2.67 -0.34 -3.79
N SER A 61 -1.63 -1.15 -3.78
CA SER A 61 -1.71 -2.60 -3.96
C SER A 61 -1.28 -3.32 -2.69
N GLY A 62 -2.17 -4.09 -2.07
CA GLY A 62 -1.83 -4.95 -0.94
C GLY A 62 -0.98 -6.15 -1.37
N PHE A 63 -0.23 -6.71 -0.44
CA PHE A 63 0.55 -7.92 -0.64
C PHE A 63 0.60 -8.80 0.61
N ASP A 64 0.89 -10.08 0.39
CA ASP A 64 1.12 -11.09 1.42
C ASP A 64 2.48 -11.75 1.16
N GLU A 65 3.42 -11.54 2.08
CA GLU A 65 4.77 -12.13 2.06
C GLU A 65 4.98 -13.21 3.14
N GLY A 66 3.91 -13.80 3.63
CA GLY A 66 3.95 -14.81 4.68
C GLY A 66 3.96 -14.19 6.07
N GLU A 67 5.11 -13.91 6.65
CA GLU A 67 5.22 -13.30 7.97
C GLU A 67 4.79 -11.83 8.01
N ASN A 68 4.82 -11.15 6.86
CA ASN A 68 4.42 -9.77 6.70
C ASN A 68 3.27 -9.63 5.70
N LEU A 69 2.40 -8.68 5.98
CA LEU A 69 1.45 -8.09 5.05
C LEU A 69 1.89 -6.65 4.77
N GLY A 70 1.32 -6.03 3.77
CA GLY A 70 1.60 -4.63 3.53
C GLY A 70 0.98 -4.10 2.25
N ALA A 71 1.46 -2.95 1.83
CA ALA A 71 0.99 -2.31 0.61
C ALA A 71 2.12 -1.59 -0.14
N TYR A 72 1.95 -1.53 -1.46
CA TYR A 72 2.70 -0.65 -2.36
C TYR A 72 1.85 0.58 -2.66
N TYR A 73 2.45 1.76 -2.49
CA TYR A 73 1.84 3.04 -2.82
C TYR A 73 2.52 3.57 -4.07
N HIS A 74 1.76 3.72 -5.15
CA HIS A 74 2.26 4.13 -6.46
C HIS A 74 1.90 5.58 -6.73
N THR A 75 2.87 6.48 -6.54
CA THR A 75 2.71 7.90 -6.84
C THR A 75 3.37 8.28 -8.15
N THR A 76 2.85 9.27 -8.85
CA THR A 76 3.37 9.67 -10.15
C THR A 76 3.20 11.16 -10.42
N ASP A 77 4.09 11.70 -11.24
CA ASP A 77 3.98 12.98 -11.91
C ASP A 77 3.53 12.83 -13.38
N PHE A 78 2.94 11.67 -13.72
CA PHE A 78 2.52 11.24 -15.06
C PHE A 78 3.67 10.89 -16.03
N LYS A 79 4.92 10.94 -15.57
CA LYS A 79 6.10 10.44 -16.29
C LYS A 79 6.84 9.37 -15.51
N THR A 80 7.17 9.69 -14.27
CA THR A 80 7.91 8.81 -13.39
C THR A 80 6.98 8.28 -12.30
N VAL A 81 7.08 7.00 -11.98
CA VAL A 81 6.37 6.37 -10.87
C VAL A 81 7.35 6.11 -9.74
N VAL A 82 7.01 6.58 -8.55
CA VAL A 82 7.70 6.26 -7.32
C VAL A 82 6.84 5.27 -6.54
N ASN A 83 7.40 4.11 -6.28
CA ASN A 83 6.73 3.00 -5.62
C ASN A 83 7.26 2.88 -4.20
N ILE A 84 6.40 3.08 -3.23
CA ILE A 84 6.73 2.99 -1.81
C ILE A 84 6.13 1.71 -1.24
N LYS A 85 6.99 0.85 -0.70
CA LYS A 85 6.59 -0.37 0.01
C LYS A 85 6.56 -0.10 1.51
N ALA A 86 5.43 -0.40 2.15
CA ALA A 86 5.29 -0.44 3.60
C ALA A 86 4.82 -1.82 4.02
N LYS A 87 5.52 -2.44 4.96
CA LYS A 87 5.18 -3.77 5.48
C LYS A 87 4.89 -3.72 6.97
N THR A 88 4.06 -4.63 7.42
CA THR A 88 3.62 -4.76 8.81
C THR A 88 3.55 -6.24 9.20
N PRO A 89 3.81 -6.61 10.46
CA PRO A 89 3.72 -8.00 10.88
C PRO A 89 2.32 -8.58 10.68
N ARG A 90 2.24 -9.79 10.12
CA ARG A 90 0.97 -10.51 9.92
C ARG A 90 0.19 -10.72 11.22
N ALA A 91 0.89 -10.91 12.32
CA ALA A 91 0.26 -11.15 13.63
C ALA A 91 -0.55 -9.95 14.15
N ASN A 92 -0.16 -8.73 13.78
CA ASN A 92 -0.86 -7.50 14.11
C ASN A 92 -0.67 -6.47 12.99
N PRO A 93 -1.34 -6.65 11.85
CA PRO A 93 -1.10 -5.83 10.67
C PRO A 93 -1.77 -4.46 10.81
N VAL A 94 -0.95 -3.43 10.92
CA VAL A 94 -1.40 -2.03 11.04
C VAL A 94 -0.60 -1.16 10.09
N LEU A 95 -1.28 -0.35 9.29
CA LEU A 95 -0.70 0.71 8.45
C LEU A 95 -1.36 2.05 8.79
N PRO A 96 -0.62 3.16 8.80
CA PRO A 96 -1.22 4.47 8.92
C PRO A 96 -1.96 4.86 7.63
N SER A 97 -3.07 5.57 7.76
CA SER A 97 -3.79 6.13 6.62
C SER A 97 -2.98 7.24 5.94
N VAL A 98 -3.08 7.31 4.63
CA VAL A 98 -2.51 8.40 3.81
C VAL A 98 -3.60 9.34 3.26
N LEU A 99 -4.83 9.25 3.76
CA LEU A 99 -5.97 10.07 3.32
C LEU A 99 -5.75 11.56 3.50
N SER A 100 -5.02 11.98 4.54
CA SER A 100 -4.69 13.38 4.78
C SER A 100 -3.83 13.99 3.66
N VAL A 101 -3.08 13.15 2.95
CA VAL A 101 -2.22 13.53 1.84
C VAL A 101 -2.92 13.28 0.50
N PHE A 102 -3.51 12.11 0.34
CA PHE A 102 -4.20 11.66 -0.87
C PHE A 102 -5.63 11.21 -0.55
N PRO A 103 -6.62 12.10 -0.65
CA PRO A 103 -8.01 11.74 -0.39
C PRO A 103 -8.53 10.59 -1.26
N GLY A 104 -7.98 10.41 -2.46
CA GLY A 104 -8.29 9.30 -3.36
C GLY A 104 -7.88 7.92 -2.86
N ALA A 105 -7.13 7.82 -1.75
CA ALA A 105 -6.74 6.55 -1.15
C ALA A 105 -7.89 5.82 -0.44
N LEU A 106 -9.04 6.44 -0.23
CA LEU A 106 -10.13 5.90 0.60
C LEU A 106 -10.55 4.47 0.21
N SER A 107 -10.85 4.24 -1.05
CA SER A 107 -11.28 2.93 -1.53
C SER A 107 -10.14 1.90 -1.50
N TYR A 108 -8.92 2.32 -1.80
CA TYR A 108 -7.74 1.47 -1.72
C TYR A 108 -7.44 1.03 -0.28
N GLU A 109 -7.55 1.93 0.68
CA GLU A 109 -7.33 1.60 2.09
C GLU A 109 -8.44 0.71 2.64
N ARG A 110 -9.69 0.89 2.23
CA ARG A 110 -10.78 -0.03 2.55
C ARG A 110 -10.57 -1.41 1.96
N GLU A 111 -10.03 -1.51 0.76
CA GLU A 111 -9.64 -2.78 0.15
C GLU A 111 -8.56 -3.50 0.96
N LEU A 112 -7.56 -2.79 1.49
CA LEU A 112 -6.55 -3.38 2.37
C LEU A 112 -7.17 -4.01 3.63
N VAL A 113 -8.18 -3.37 4.18
CA VAL A 113 -8.94 -3.88 5.33
C VAL A 113 -9.72 -5.14 4.96
N ASP A 114 -10.51 -5.08 3.89
CA ASP A 114 -11.40 -6.19 3.49
C ASP A 114 -10.64 -7.40 2.96
N MET A 115 -9.65 -7.17 2.11
CA MET A 115 -9.01 -8.24 1.36
C MET A 115 -7.81 -8.85 2.08
N PHE A 116 -7.15 -8.09 2.97
CA PHE A 116 -5.95 -8.54 3.68
C PHE A 116 -6.09 -8.52 5.21
N GLY A 117 -7.12 -7.88 5.75
CA GLY A 117 -7.28 -7.70 7.18
C GLY A 117 -6.24 -6.78 7.80
N ILE A 118 -5.71 -5.84 7.03
CA ILE A 118 -4.80 -4.82 7.53
C ILE A 118 -5.64 -3.73 8.18
N LYS A 119 -5.37 -3.41 9.44
CA LYS A 119 -5.97 -2.27 10.11
C LYS A 119 -5.32 -1.00 9.62
N VAL A 120 -6.10 -0.12 9.00
CA VAL A 120 -5.61 1.19 8.56
C VAL A 120 -5.97 2.24 9.60
N GLN A 121 -4.96 2.72 10.30
CA GLN A 121 -5.12 3.68 11.38
C GLN A 121 -5.40 5.08 10.84
N GLY A 122 -6.55 5.65 11.22
CA GLY A 122 -7.01 6.94 10.71
C GLY A 122 -8.00 6.82 9.53
N LEU A 123 -8.31 5.61 9.08
CA LEU A 123 -9.37 5.38 8.10
C LEU A 123 -10.73 5.68 8.76
N PRO A 124 -11.56 6.56 8.18
CA PRO A 124 -12.88 6.86 8.72
C PRO A 124 -13.81 5.64 8.62
N PRO A 125 -14.77 5.49 9.53
CA PRO A 125 -15.77 4.44 9.46
C PRO A 125 -16.59 4.55 8.17
N GLY A 126 -17.07 3.41 7.67
CA GLY A 126 -17.84 3.37 6.44
C GLY A 126 -18.20 1.95 6.05
N ARG A 127 -18.88 1.81 4.91
CA ARG A 127 -19.23 0.51 4.36
C ARG A 127 -17.99 -0.28 3.94
N ARG A 128 -18.11 -1.59 3.95
CA ARG A 128 -17.10 -2.50 3.39
C ARG A 128 -16.87 -2.20 1.91
N TYR A 129 -15.67 -2.42 1.46
CA TYR A 129 -15.27 -2.33 0.07
C TYR A 129 -14.00 -3.16 -0.18
N PRO A 130 -13.94 -4.01 -1.19
CA PRO A 130 -14.95 -4.28 -2.24
C PRO A 130 -15.93 -5.40 -1.89
N LEU A 131 -15.80 -6.05 -0.74
CA LEU A 131 -16.64 -7.18 -0.37
C LEU A 131 -18.06 -6.76 -0.01
N PRO A 132 -19.08 -7.59 -0.32
CA PRO A 132 -20.45 -7.33 0.08
C PRO A 132 -20.64 -7.42 1.60
N ASP A 133 -21.71 -6.79 2.11
CA ASP A 133 -21.97 -6.69 3.54
C ASP A 133 -22.21 -8.05 4.21
N ASP A 134 -22.67 -9.05 3.46
CA ASP A 134 -22.92 -10.43 3.91
C ASP A 134 -21.71 -11.37 3.78
N PHE A 135 -20.59 -10.88 3.26
CA PHE A 135 -19.36 -11.67 3.24
C PHE A 135 -18.89 -11.95 4.68
N PRO A 136 -18.47 -13.20 5.01
CA PRO A 136 -18.07 -13.55 6.36
C PRO A 136 -16.99 -12.61 6.92
N THR A 137 -17.16 -12.23 8.19
CA THR A 137 -16.13 -11.50 8.92
C THR A 137 -14.92 -12.39 9.19
N ASP A 138 -13.75 -11.77 9.37
CA ASP A 138 -12.49 -12.48 9.63
C ASP A 138 -11.99 -13.40 8.51
N GLN A 139 -12.54 -13.24 7.30
CA GLN A 139 -12.04 -13.88 6.10
C GLN A 139 -11.45 -12.81 5.14
N TYR A 140 -10.23 -13.06 4.69
CA TYR A 140 -9.45 -12.13 3.89
C TYR A 140 -8.99 -12.79 2.58
N PRO A 141 -9.77 -12.61 1.49
CA PRO A 141 -9.62 -13.40 0.26
C PRO A 141 -8.30 -13.26 -0.48
N LEU A 142 -7.56 -12.17 -0.28
CA LEU A 142 -6.26 -11.98 -0.95
C LEU A 142 -5.06 -12.45 -0.12
N ARG A 143 -5.28 -12.96 1.10
CA ARG A 143 -4.22 -13.69 1.80
C ARG A 143 -3.94 -15.02 1.13
N LYS A 144 -2.67 -15.39 1.03
CA LYS A 144 -2.24 -16.63 0.34
C LYS A 144 -2.73 -17.91 1.00
N ASP A 145 -3.02 -17.87 2.29
CA ASP A 145 -3.53 -18.99 3.08
C ASP A 145 -5.06 -19.07 3.14
N TRP A 146 -5.76 -18.08 2.54
CA TRP A 146 -7.23 -18.10 2.51
C TRP A 146 -7.75 -19.24 1.64
N LYS A 147 -8.81 -19.92 2.14
CA LYS A 147 -9.53 -20.94 1.42
C LYS A 147 -11.02 -20.61 1.44
N PHE A 148 -11.67 -20.76 0.31
CA PHE A 148 -13.11 -20.60 0.23
C PHE A 148 -13.81 -21.60 1.16
N VAL A 149 -14.69 -21.09 2.01
CA VAL A 149 -15.59 -21.89 2.84
C VAL A 149 -17.00 -21.62 2.32
N PRO A 150 -17.65 -22.59 1.66
CA PRO A 150 -19.01 -22.40 1.18
C PRO A 150 -19.97 -22.16 2.34
N PRO A 151 -21.04 -21.37 2.15
CA PRO A 151 -22.08 -21.21 3.15
C PRO A 151 -22.74 -22.56 3.46
N ALA A 152 -23.13 -22.77 4.71
CA ALA A 152 -23.64 -24.05 5.22
C ALA A 152 -24.87 -24.61 4.47
N ASN A 153 -25.55 -23.78 3.68
CA ASN A 153 -26.78 -24.16 2.97
C ASN A 153 -26.54 -24.68 1.54
N GLU A 154 -25.31 -24.69 1.03
CA GLU A 154 -25.01 -25.21 -0.32
C GLU A 154 -24.50 -26.66 -0.34
N THR A 155 -24.38 -27.31 0.82
CA THR A 155 -23.89 -28.68 0.92
C THR A 155 -24.99 -29.77 0.93
N GLU A 156 -26.28 -29.38 0.78
CA GLU A 156 -27.40 -30.31 0.74
C GLU A 156 -28.21 -30.29 -0.57
N ALA A 157 -27.55 -30.15 -1.71
CA ALA A 157 -28.17 -30.29 -3.03
C ALA A 157 -27.44 -31.37 -3.84
N ASP A 158 -27.67 -32.64 -3.44
CA ASP A 158 -27.51 -33.84 -4.30
C ASP A 158 -28.78 -34.69 -4.22
#